data_1236fb0dae6a7ebb09016a493e81ab75
#
_entry.id   1236fb0dae6a7ebb09016a493e81ab75
#
_cell.length_a   1.000
_cell.length_b   1.000
_cell.length_c   1.000
_cell.angle_alpha   90.00
_cell.angle_beta   90.00
_cell.angle_gamma   90.00
#
_symmetry.space_group_name_H-M   'P 1'
#
loop_
_entity.id
_entity.type
_entity.pdbx_description
1 polymer ?
#
loop_
_entity_poly.entity_id
_entity_poly.type
_entity_poly.pdbx_seq_one_letter_code
_entity_poly.pdbx_strand_id
1 'polypeptide(L)'
;MKKLIYISSIFLLFTFDVLSQTTIKIDGFFDDWNANFNTYIDDSTDSQGVELLDFSVCNDNEYLYIKIRCGSEIDLTEQFFNPAEVMINIDADNNVSTGYFTNNIGSEYGIDFFDKKIFDDTDPNLVDTLSLYDLDVIPLPTYSSDEFEIAINRSLFLDTISISIREEIGNDFMPDNGSVFTYIFDNCSSPTTTAIDFLKNDPLHLRLMTYNVLSNGLINNNRIDEHRRIFASANADIITFQECGNTTYNDVLGFLNTSPIYYPYIYPDLNSGNLTISKYPSLQSWQVANKIDAELIDLPDSIYSTDILIINGHPPCCSNNQGRQENF
;
A
#
# COMPACT_ATOMS: atom_id res chain seq x y z
N MET A 1 -3.08 81.06 -17.29
CA MET A 1 -3.54 79.78 -17.82
C MET A 1 -2.66 78.68 -17.23
N LYS A 2 -3.22 77.89 -16.28
CA LYS A 2 -2.54 76.75 -15.66
C LYS A 2 -2.87 75.51 -16.49
N LYS A 3 -1.85 74.83 -17.07
CA LYS A 3 -2.02 73.55 -17.78
C LYS A 3 -2.11 72.42 -16.77
N LEU A 4 -3.23 71.71 -16.78
CA LEU A 4 -3.44 70.49 -16.00
C LEU A 4 -2.84 69.32 -16.82
N ILE A 5 -1.86 68.61 -16.27
CA ILE A 5 -1.29 67.39 -16.89
C ILE A 5 -2.01 66.20 -16.22
N TYR A 6 -2.77 65.48 -17.02
CA TYR A 6 -3.36 64.19 -16.59
C TYR A 6 -2.32 63.08 -16.81
N ILE A 7 -1.87 62.47 -15.74
CA ILE A 7 -1.09 61.22 -15.77
C ILE A 7 -2.08 60.06 -15.67
N SER A 8 -2.31 59.38 -16.78
CA SER A 8 -3.07 58.14 -16.83
C SER A 8 -2.17 56.97 -16.48
N SER A 9 -2.32 56.43 -15.24
CA SER A 9 -1.64 55.21 -14.82
C SER A 9 -2.37 54.02 -15.42
N ILE A 10 -1.78 53.38 -16.39
CA ILE A 10 -2.24 52.09 -16.89
C ILE A 10 -1.78 51.02 -15.89
N PHE A 11 -2.72 50.49 -15.10
CA PHE A 11 -2.50 49.30 -14.31
C PHE A 11 -2.60 48.05 -15.22
N LEU A 12 -1.46 47.44 -15.53
CA LEU A 12 -1.43 46.11 -16.17
C LEU A 12 -1.75 45.09 -15.07
N LEU A 13 -2.95 44.59 -15.06
CA LEU A 13 -3.34 43.40 -14.31
C LEU A 13 -2.73 42.18 -14.98
N PHE A 14 -1.63 41.67 -14.44
CA PHE A 14 -1.19 40.31 -14.74
C PHE A 14 -2.10 39.35 -13.97
N THR A 15 -3.00 38.71 -14.67
CA THR A 15 -3.65 37.50 -14.13
C THR A 15 -2.61 36.39 -14.20
N PHE A 16 -2.05 36.01 -13.05
CA PHE A 16 -1.39 34.74 -12.92
C PHE A 16 -2.51 33.70 -12.87
N ASP A 17 -2.63 32.92 -13.91
CA ASP A 17 -3.37 31.67 -13.82
C ASP A 17 -2.60 30.79 -12.83
N VAL A 18 -3.06 30.74 -11.60
CA VAL A 18 -2.66 29.72 -10.65
C VAL A 18 -3.28 28.44 -11.22
N LEU A 19 -2.51 27.71 -11.99
CA LEU A 19 -2.86 26.35 -12.33
C LEU A 19 -3.06 25.63 -11.00
N SER A 20 -4.30 25.27 -10.72
CA SER A 20 -4.61 24.41 -9.57
C SER A 20 -3.88 23.11 -9.84
N GLN A 21 -2.81 22.89 -9.10
CA GLN A 21 -2.09 21.64 -9.18
C GLN A 21 -3.01 20.55 -8.62
N THR A 22 -3.27 19.54 -9.43
CA THR A 22 -4.06 18.40 -9.02
C THR A 22 -3.26 17.63 -7.97
N THR A 23 -3.86 17.39 -6.80
CA THR A 23 -3.26 16.58 -5.77
C THR A 23 -3.47 15.12 -6.12
N ILE A 24 -2.39 14.36 -6.29
CA ILE A 24 -2.48 12.91 -6.42
C ILE A 24 -2.71 12.30 -5.04
N LYS A 25 -3.66 11.37 -4.96
CA LYS A 25 -3.91 10.53 -3.80
C LYS A 25 -3.69 9.08 -4.20
N ILE A 26 -2.95 8.37 -3.43
CA ILE A 26 -2.82 6.92 -3.61
C ILE A 26 -3.98 6.26 -2.87
N ASP A 27 -5.10 6.05 -3.56
CA ASP A 27 -6.34 5.52 -2.98
C ASP A 27 -6.98 4.40 -3.84
N GLY A 28 -6.34 4.04 -4.96
CA GLY A 28 -6.82 3.02 -5.90
C GLY A 28 -7.91 3.53 -6.85
N PHE A 29 -8.16 4.84 -6.87
CA PHE A 29 -9.00 5.52 -7.87
C PHE A 29 -8.12 6.46 -8.68
N PHE A 30 -8.31 6.49 -9.99
CA PHE A 30 -7.40 7.16 -10.93
C PHE A 30 -7.97 8.45 -11.49
N ASP A 31 -9.02 9.02 -10.90
CA ASP A 31 -9.74 10.19 -11.39
C ASP A 31 -8.97 11.52 -11.20
N ASP A 32 -7.97 11.54 -10.34
CA ASP A 32 -7.05 12.65 -10.15
C ASP A 32 -5.87 12.64 -11.15
N TRP A 33 -5.65 11.53 -11.86
CA TRP A 33 -4.69 11.43 -12.96
C TRP A 33 -5.25 12.02 -14.25
N ASN A 34 -4.88 13.25 -14.58
CA ASN A 34 -5.38 13.98 -15.73
C ASN A 34 -4.33 14.10 -16.86
N ALA A 35 -4.77 14.58 -18.03
CA ALA A 35 -3.96 14.62 -19.26
C ALA A 35 -2.74 15.57 -19.22
N ASN A 36 -2.46 16.24 -18.11
CA ASN A 36 -1.37 17.21 -18.01
C ASN A 36 -0.08 16.65 -17.40
N PHE A 37 -0.04 15.34 -17.11
CA PHE A 37 1.16 14.70 -16.60
C PHE A 37 2.11 14.24 -17.71
N ASN A 38 3.39 14.06 -17.38
CA ASN A 38 4.36 13.49 -18.29
C ASN A 38 4.01 12.01 -18.52
N THR A 39 3.47 11.69 -19.68
CA THR A 39 2.98 10.37 -20.03
C THR A 39 3.79 9.79 -21.18
N TYR A 40 4.24 8.56 -21.01
CA TYR A 40 4.69 7.70 -22.11
C TYR A 40 3.51 6.84 -22.55
N ILE A 41 3.29 6.74 -23.86
CA ILE A 41 2.29 5.86 -24.46
C ILE A 41 3.04 4.82 -25.26
N ASP A 42 2.76 3.57 -24.97
CA ASP A 42 3.37 2.43 -25.61
C ASP A 42 2.69 2.05 -26.92
N ASP A 43 3.35 1.27 -27.76
CA ASP A 43 2.67 0.65 -28.90
C ASP A 43 1.94 -0.62 -28.41
N SER A 44 0.80 -0.92 -28.90
CA SER A 44 -0.14 -1.87 -28.28
C SER A 44 -0.11 -3.25 -28.91
N THR A 45 1.05 -3.80 -29.31
CA THR A 45 1.05 -5.10 -30.05
C THR A 45 2.34 -5.91 -29.91
N ASP A 46 3.22 -5.61 -29.00
CA ASP A 46 4.54 -6.24 -28.94
C ASP A 46 4.77 -7.18 -27.74
N SER A 47 3.86 -7.20 -26.76
CA SER A 47 3.89 -8.16 -25.66
C SER A 47 3.44 -9.56 -26.07
N GLN A 48 4.08 -10.57 -25.45
CA GLN A 48 3.61 -11.96 -25.45
C GLN A 48 2.95 -12.35 -24.12
N GLY A 49 2.94 -11.45 -23.15
CA GLY A 49 2.36 -11.57 -21.81
C GLY A 49 1.25 -10.55 -21.59
N VAL A 50 1.36 -9.81 -20.50
CA VAL A 50 0.50 -8.66 -20.24
C VAL A 50 1.06 -7.47 -21.01
N GLU A 51 0.22 -6.88 -21.84
CA GLU A 51 0.53 -5.66 -22.59
C GLU A 51 0.63 -4.47 -21.67
N LEU A 52 1.70 -3.70 -21.74
CA LEU A 52 1.83 -2.40 -21.11
C LEU A 52 1.26 -1.34 -22.07
N LEU A 53 0.45 -0.41 -21.60
CA LEU A 53 -0.22 0.57 -22.45
C LEU A 53 0.35 1.97 -22.32
N ASP A 54 0.52 2.42 -21.10
CA ASP A 54 1.10 3.71 -20.78
C ASP A 54 1.52 3.82 -19.31
N PHE A 55 2.39 4.77 -19.03
CA PHE A 55 2.62 5.25 -17.69
C PHE A 55 2.68 6.77 -17.63
N SER A 56 2.24 7.33 -16.52
CA SER A 56 2.27 8.77 -16.26
C SER A 56 3.09 9.06 -15.02
N VAL A 57 3.81 10.17 -15.03
CA VAL A 57 4.70 10.57 -13.93
C VAL A 57 4.42 12.00 -13.51
N CYS A 58 4.35 12.22 -12.21
CA CYS A 58 4.36 13.54 -11.60
C CYS A 58 5.03 13.48 -10.21
N ASN A 59 5.22 14.62 -9.58
CA ASN A 59 5.77 14.67 -8.23
C ASN A 59 5.15 15.81 -7.41
N ASP A 60 5.33 15.71 -6.12
CA ASP A 60 5.29 16.83 -5.20
C ASP A 60 6.65 16.98 -4.47
N ASN A 61 6.67 17.66 -3.33
CA ASN A 61 7.92 17.84 -2.56
C ASN A 61 8.30 16.60 -1.75
N GLU A 62 7.39 15.66 -1.54
CA GLU A 62 7.57 14.48 -0.68
C GLU A 62 7.67 13.20 -1.50
N TYR A 63 6.93 13.12 -2.62
CA TYR A 63 6.80 11.88 -3.40
C TYR A 63 6.97 12.09 -4.90
N LEU A 64 7.53 11.08 -5.54
CA LEU A 64 7.37 10.76 -6.96
C LEU A 64 6.13 9.89 -7.10
N TYR A 65 5.25 10.22 -8.04
CA TYR A 65 4.06 9.45 -8.34
C TYR A 65 4.16 8.85 -9.73
N ILE A 66 3.85 7.58 -9.85
CA ILE A 66 3.81 6.87 -11.14
C ILE A 66 2.45 6.17 -11.24
N LYS A 67 1.75 6.34 -12.35
CA LYS A 67 0.59 5.53 -12.72
C LYS A 67 0.96 4.64 -13.89
N ILE A 68 0.57 3.38 -13.85
CA ILE A 68 0.79 2.40 -14.92
C ILE A 68 -0.57 1.87 -15.35
N ARG A 69 -0.74 1.67 -16.67
CA ARG A 69 -1.91 1.03 -17.25
C ARG A 69 -1.51 -0.16 -18.11
N CYS A 70 -2.21 -1.28 -17.92
CA CYS A 70 -2.00 -2.53 -18.61
C CYS A 70 -3.19 -2.87 -19.52
N GLY A 71 -2.98 -3.68 -20.54
CA GLY A 71 -4.01 -4.11 -21.50
C GLY A 71 -4.94 -5.20 -20.95
N SER A 72 -4.61 -5.79 -19.81
CA SER A 72 -5.45 -6.75 -19.09
C SER A 72 -5.22 -6.67 -17.60
N GLU A 73 -6.20 -7.15 -16.84
CA GLU A 73 -6.12 -7.23 -15.38
C GLU A 73 -4.97 -8.15 -14.94
N ILE A 74 -4.17 -7.68 -13.99
CA ILE A 74 -3.13 -8.42 -13.29
C ILE A 74 -3.65 -8.79 -11.92
N ASP A 75 -3.68 -10.08 -11.58
CA ASP A 75 -4.04 -10.56 -10.26
C ASP A 75 -2.81 -10.70 -9.35
N LEU A 76 -2.58 -9.71 -8.50
CA LEU A 76 -1.48 -9.69 -7.54
C LEU A 76 -1.67 -10.70 -6.39
N THR A 77 -2.79 -11.43 -6.34
CA THR A 77 -3.09 -12.44 -5.31
C THR A 77 -2.76 -13.85 -5.77
N GLU A 78 -2.73 -14.10 -7.08
CA GLU A 78 -2.46 -15.43 -7.68
C GLU A 78 -0.99 -15.60 -8.07
N GLN A 79 -0.12 -15.65 -7.08
CA GLN A 79 1.34 -15.66 -7.25
C GLN A 79 1.91 -16.95 -7.90
N PHE A 80 1.14 -18.02 -8.05
CA PHE A 80 1.66 -19.31 -8.50
C PHE A 80 1.22 -19.76 -9.90
N PHE A 81 0.14 -19.19 -10.45
CA PHE A 81 -0.49 -19.75 -11.64
C PHE A 81 -0.49 -18.84 -12.87
N ASN A 82 -0.34 -17.55 -12.69
CA ASN A 82 -0.31 -16.58 -13.78
C ASN A 82 0.51 -15.34 -13.37
N PRO A 83 1.81 -15.49 -13.21
CA PRO A 83 2.65 -14.36 -12.80
C PRO A 83 2.73 -13.36 -13.96
N ALA A 84 2.31 -12.12 -13.73
CA ALA A 84 2.70 -11.00 -14.53
C ALA A 84 3.79 -10.25 -13.75
N GLU A 85 5.02 -10.39 -14.15
CA GLU A 85 6.15 -9.76 -13.45
C GLU A 85 6.38 -8.36 -14.00
N VAL A 86 5.71 -7.37 -13.42
CA VAL A 86 5.95 -5.96 -13.75
C VAL A 86 7.02 -5.38 -12.84
N MET A 87 8.10 -4.93 -13.45
CA MET A 87 9.23 -4.30 -12.80
C MET A 87 9.34 -2.83 -13.18
N ILE A 88 9.41 -1.94 -12.19
CA ILE A 88 9.71 -0.52 -12.40
C ILE A 88 11.17 -0.31 -12.07
N ASN A 89 11.96 0.06 -13.06
CA ASN A 89 13.37 0.38 -12.91
C ASN A 89 13.56 1.89 -12.89
N ILE A 90 14.27 2.42 -11.89
CA ILE A 90 14.51 3.84 -11.71
C ILE A 90 16.01 4.10 -11.59
N ASP A 91 16.53 4.84 -12.56
CA ASP A 91 17.85 5.44 -12.54
C ASP A 91 17.76 6.75 -11.76
N ALA A 92 18.15 6.70 -10.49
CA ALA A 92 17.91 7.73 -9.49
C ALA A 92 18.83 8.95 -9.63
N ASP A 93 19.97 8.80 -10.30
CA ASP A 93 20.97 9.84 -10.54
C ASP A 93 21.14 10.21 -12.03
N ASN A 94 20.33 9.59 -12.89
CA ASN A 94 20.36 9.74 -14.34
C ASN A 94 21.76 9.46 -14.95
N ASN A 95 22.38 8.39 -14.46
CA ASN A 95 23.71 7.98 -14.87
C ASN A 95 23.76 6.49 -15.25
N VAL A 96 23.71 6.18 -16.50
CA VAL A 96 23.69 4.81 -17.06
C VAL A 96 24.87 3.92 -16.57
N SER A 97 25.88 4.48 -15.92
CA SER A 97 27.07 3.76 -15.44
C SER A 97 26.98 3.30 -13.97
N THR A 98 25.93 3.70 -13.26
CA THR A 98 25.61 3.31 -11.89
C THR A 98 24.43 2.36 -11.89
N GLY A 99 24.20 1.64 -10.79
CA GLY A 99 23.06 0.73 -10.67
C GLY A 99 23.08 -0.50 -11.61
N TYR A 100 21.95 -1.16 -11.73
CA TYR A 100 21.74 -2.27 -12.65
C TYR A 100 21.42 -1.77 -14.06
N PHE A 101 22.22 -2.18 -15.04
CA PHE A 101 22.00 -1.78 -16.44
C PHE A 101 20.78 -2.51 -17.03
N THR A 102 19.73 -1.78 -17.37
CA THR A 102 18.53 -2.29 -18.04
C THR A 102 17.96 -1.22 -18.98
N ASN A 103 17.48 -1.61 -20.15
CA ASN A 103 16.84 -0.73 -21.15
C ASN A 103 17.50 0.66 -21.32
N ASN A 104 18.83 0.70 -21.40
CA ASN A 104 19.66 1.91 -21.53
C ASN A 104 19.64 2.90 -20.34
N ILE A 105 19.20 2.47 -19.17
CA ILE A 105 19.35 3.19 -17.91
C ILE A 105 20.20 2.39 -16.92
N GLY A 106 20.78 3.08 -15.94
CA GLY A 106 21.45 2.49 -14.79
C GLY A 106 20.54 2.55 -13.58
N SER A 107 19.78 1.49 -13.31
CA SER A 107 18.75 1.47 -12.28
C SER A 107 19.35 1.24 -10.90
N GLU A 108 19.25 2.19 -9.99
CA GLU A 108 19.55 2.01 -8.57
C GLU A 108 18.42 1.28 -7.86
N TYR A 109 17.17 1.45 -8.31
CA TYR A 109 16.01 0.84 -7.69
C TYR A 109 15.16 0.09 -8.70
N GLY A 110 15.03 -1.23 -8.49
CA GLY A 110 14.09 -2.09 -9.21
C GLY A 110 12.91 -2.45 -8.31
N ILE A 111 11.70 -1.93 -8.59
CA ILE A 111 10.50 -2.21 -7.80
C ILE A 111 9.75 -3.35 -8.46
N ASP A 112 9.75 -4.50 -7.80
CA ASP A 112 8.99 -5.68 -8.19
C ASP A 112 7.57 -5.59 -7.62
N PHE A 113 6.63 -5.37 -8.51
CA PHE A 113 5.21 -5.20 -8.17
C PHE A 113 4.58 -6.48 -7.64
N PHE A 114 5.02 -7.61 -8.16
CA PHE A 114 4.49 -8.92 -7.86
C PHE A 114 4.97 -9.43 -6.49
N ASP A 115 6.28 -9.48 -6.30
CA ASP A 115 6.91 -9.92 -5.05
C ASP A 115 6.83 -8.85 -3.93
N LYS A 116 6.41 -7.63 -4.26
CA LYS A 116 6.32 -6.47 -3.33
C LYS A 116 7.63 -6.19 -2.64
N LYS A 117 8.70 -6.19 -3.40
CA LYS A 117 10.07 -5.94 -2.93
C LYS A 117 10.79 -4.96 -3.83
N ILE A 118 11.90 -4.43 -3.35
CA ILE A 118 12.78 -3.53 -4.07
C ILE A 118 14.16 -4.16 -4.14
N PHE A 119 14.73 -4.20 -5.33
CA PHE A 119 16.14 -4.45 -5.53
C PHE A 119 16.88 -3.13 -5.40
N ASP A 120 17.83 -3.07 -4.46
CA ASP A 120 18.70 -1.91 -4.23
C ASP A 120 20.07 -2.20 -4.82
N ASP A 121 20.35 -1.55 -5.93
CA ASP A 121 21.61 -1.65 -6.67
C ASP A 121 22.49 -0.39 -6.53
N THR A 122 22.29 0.40 -5.46
CA THR A 122 23.09 1.59 -5.16
C THR A 122 24.56 1.27 -4.84
N ASP A 123 24.83 0.08 -4.27
CA ASP A 123 26.19 -0.45 -4.07
C ASP A 123 26.43 -1.64 -5.02
N PRO A 124 27.30 -1.51 -6.02
CA PRO A 124 27.57 -2.59 -6.99
C PRO A 124 28.20 -3.86 -6.37
N ASN A 125 28.62 -3.81 -5.10
CA ASN A 125 29.17 -4.96 -4.39
C ASN A 125 28.14 -5.66 -3.50
N LEU A 126 26.97 -5.07 -3.30
CA LEU A 126 25.93 -5.57 -2.41
C LEU A 126 24.56 -5.36 -3.06
N VAL A 127 24.04 -6.38 -3.71
CA VAL A 127 22.63 -6.37 -4.11
C VAL A 127 21.80 -6.69 -2.86
N ASP A 128 21.04 -5.71 -2.40
CA ASP A 128 20.14 -5.88 -1.26
C ASP A 128 18.70 -5.97 -1.74
N THR A 129 17.86 -6.62 -0.97
CA THR A 129 16.43 -6.72 -1.23
C THR A 129 15.70 -6.10 -0.05
N LEU A 130 15.03 -5.00 -0.32
CA LEU A 130 14.29 -4.22 0.65
C LEU A 130 12.79 -4.48 0.53
N SER A 131 12.04 -4.22 1.58
CA SER A 131 10.58 -4.15 1.51
C SER A 131 10.15 -2.79 0.95
N LEU A 132 8.94 -2.72 0.40
CA LEU A 132 8.37 -1.44 -0.07
C LEU A 132 8.36 -0.37 1.04
N TYR A 133 8.19 -0.80 2.28
CA TYR A 133 8.18 0.07 3.44
C TYR A 133 9.54 0.75 3.72
N ASP A 134 10.65 0.06 3.46
CA ASP A 134 12.00 0.58 3.77
C ASP A 134 12.33 1.84 2.97
N LEU A 135 11.70 2.02 1.81
CA LEU A 135 11.86 3.18 0.94
C LEU A 135 10.57 4.01 0.79
N ASP A 136 9.59 3.85 1.69
CA ASP A 136 8.29 4.53 1.65
C ASP A 136 7.60 4.42 0.27
N VAL A 137 7.59 3.22 -0.30
CA VAL A 137 6.88 2.93 -1.54
C VAL A 137 5.46 2.46 -1.23
N ILE A 138 4.48 3.17 -1.76
CA ILE A 138 3.06 2.95 -1.50
C ILE A 138 2.35 2.63 -2.83
N PRO A 139 2.12 1.36 -3.18
CA PRO A 139 1.39 0.97 -4.38
C PRO A 139 -0.09 0.74 -4.09
N LEU A 140 -0.99 1.10 -4.99
CA LEU A 140 -2.40 0.73 -4.99
C LEU A 140 -2.94 0.51 -6.41
N PRO A 141 -3.94 -0.36 -6.60
CA PRO A 141 -4.44 -1.32 -5.62
C PRO A 141 -3.44 -2.46 -5.37
N THR A 142 -3.63 -3.23 -4.30
CA THR A 142 -2.76 -4.34 -3.90
C THR A 142 -3.34 -5.72 -4.21
N TYR A 143 -4.40 -5.77 -5.00
CA TYR A 143 -5.08 -7.01 -5.40
C TYR A 143 -5.10 -7.12 -6.94
N SER A 144 -6.24 -7.19 -7.58
CA SER A 144 -6.35 -7.27 -9.04
C SER A 144 -6.72 -5.93 -9.66
N SER A 145 -6.01 -5.53 -10.72
CA SER A 145 -6.31 -4.32 -11.50
C SER A 145 -5.63 -4.35 -12.86
N ASP A 146 -6.09 -3.54 -13.80
CA ASP A 146 -5.42 -3.16 -15.02
C ASP A 146 -4.76 -1.77 -14.94
N GLU A 147 -5.00 -1.04 -13.84
CA GLU A 147 -4.33 0.21 -13.54
C GLU A 147 -3.73 0.17 -12.13
N PHE A 148 -2.55 0.77 -11.96
CA PHE A 148 -1.83 0.86 -10.68
C PHE A 148 -1.26 2.25 -10.51
N GLU A 149 -1.25 2.73 -9.28
CA GLU A 149 -0.61 3.99 -8.89
C GLU A 149 0.35 3.76 -7.73
N ILE A 150 1.45 4.51 -7.73
CA ILE A 150 2.55 4.31 -6.80
C ILE A 150 3.07 5.67 -6.36
N ALA A 151 3.27 5.83 -5.06
CA ALA A 151 4.10 6.91 -4.50
C ALA A 151 5.43 6.35 -4.02
N ILE A 152 6.52 7.07 -4.29
CA ILE A 152 7.88 6.70 -3.89
C ILE A 152 8.51 7.93 -3.24
N ASN A 153 9.20 7.75 -2.11
CA ASN A 153 9.83 8.84 -1.41
C ASN A 153 10.78 9.66 -2.30
N ARG A 154 10.50 10.96 -2.44
CA ARG A 154 11.24 11.89 -3.31
C ARG A 154 12.70 12.04 -2.92
N SER A 155 13.03 11.84 -1.65
CA SER A 155 14.40 12.01 -1.13
C SER A 155 15.42 10.98 -1.66
N LEU A 156 14.94 9.92 -2.33
CA LEU A 156 15.77 8.88 -2.94
C LEU A 156 16.41 9.35 -4.26
N PHE A 157 15.95 10.45 -4.84
CA PHE A 157 16.24 10.85 -6.20
C PHE A 157 16.96 12.19 -6.29
N LEU A 158 17.81 12.35 -7.31
CA LEU A 158 18.33 13.64 -7.75
C LEU A 158 17.26 14.44 -8.52
N ASP A 159 17.62 15.60 -9.06
CA ASP A 159 16.68 16.48 -9.75
C ASP A 159 16.18 15.93 -11.10
N THR A 160 16.86 14.92 -11.63
CA THR A 160 16.52 14.26 -12.89
C THR A 160 16.70 12.76 -12.72
N ILE A 161 15.72 11.99 -13.16
CA ILE A 161 15.72 10.52 -13.14
C ILE A 161 15.39 9.96 -14.50
N SER A 162 15.73 8.70 -14.74
CA SER A 162 15.19 7.94 -15.86
C SER A 162 14.39 6.74 -15.38
N ILE A 163 13.30 6.41 -16.09
CA ILE A 163 12.37 5.35 -15.71
C ILE A 163 12.22 4.39 -16.90
N SER A 164 12.22 3.10 -16.59
CA SER A 164 11.82 2.03 -17.49
C SER A 164 10.91 1.06 -16.74
N ILE A 165 9.79 0.71 -17.36
CA ILE A 165 8.87 -0.29 -16.84
C ILE A 165 8.94 -1.50 -17.76
N ARG A 166 8.95 -2.70 -17.20
CA ARG A 166 9.08 -3.93 -17.95
C ARG A 166 8.09 -4.97 -17.45
N GLU A 167 7.42 -5.66 -18.37
CA GLU A 167 6.75 -6.93 -18.09
C GLU A 167 7.69 -8.07 -18.55
N GLU A 168 8.17 -8.87 -17.60
CA GLU A 168 9.27 -9.79 -17.84
C GLU A 168 8.88 -11.00 -18.67
N ILE A 169 7.67 -11.51 -18.51
CA ILE A 169 7.20 -12.74 -19.16
C ILE A 169 6.92 -12.51 -20.64
N GLY A 170 6.24 -11.40 -20.95
CA GLY A 170 5.94 -10.99 -22.32
C GLY A 170 7.10 -10.28 -23.01
N ASN A 171 8.12 -9.87 -22.24
CA ASN A 171 9.26 -9.08 -22.70
C ASN A 171 8.84 -7.74 -23.30
N ASP A 172 7.89 -7.09 -22.65
CA ASP A 172 7.36 -5.79 -22.99
C ASP A 172 8.05 -4.68 -22.20
N PHE A 173 8.32 -3.52 -22.82
CA PHE A 173 9.07 -2.42 -22.24
C PHE A 173 8.42 -1.07 -22.49
N MET A 174 8.30 -0.26 -21.44
CA MET A 174 8.00 1.18 -21.54
C MET A 174 9.16 2.02 -20.95
N PRO A 175 9.88 2.83 -21.74
CA PRO A 175 9.81 2.96 -23.19
C PRO A 175 10.31 1.73 -23.90
N ASP A 176 9.92 1.61 -25.20
CA ASP A 176 10.43 0.58 -26.10
C ASP A 176 11.93 0.47 -26.07
N ASN A 177 12.43 -0.74 -26.30
CA ASN A 177 13.85 -1.08 -26.24
C ASN A 177 14.70 -0.10 -27.06
N GLY A 178 15.60 0.59 -26.36
CA GLY A 178 16.50 1.60 -26.91
C GLY A 178 16.08 3.04 -26.70
N SER A 179 14.89 3.31 -26.22
CA SER A 179 14.43 4.64 -25.80
C SER A 179 14.62 4.84 -24.29
N VAL A 180 14.68 6.08 -23.83
CA VAL A 180 14.80 6.43 -22.41
C VAL A 180 13.74 7.48 -22.08
N PHE A 181 12.96 7.22 -21.04
CA PHE A 181 12.05 8.23 -20.48
C PHE A 181 12.76 8.94 -19.34
N THR A 182 13.00 10.24 -19.50
CA THR A 182 13.65 11.08 -18.49
C THR A 182 12.63 12.02 -17.87
N TYR A 183 12.62 12.09 -16.54
CA TYR A 183 11.76 12.97 -15.78
C TYR A 183 12.57 13.97 -14.98
N ILE A 184 12.21 15.25 -15.09
CA ILE A 184 12.82 16.36 -14.35
C ILE A 184 11.81 16.77 -13.28
N PHE A 185 12.23 16.73 -12.02
CA PHE A 185 11.37 17.07 -10.91
C PHE A 185 11.02 18.56 -10.91
N ASP A 186 9.74 18.83 -10.80
CA ASP A 186 9.22 20.17 -10.62
C ASP A 186 9.32 20.63 -9.17
N ASN A 187 9.54 21.93 -8.95
CA ASN A 187 9.43 22.53 -7.61
C ASN A 187 7.93 22.76 -7.30
N CYS A 188 7.21 21.70 -7.11
CA CYS A 188 5.80 21.75 -6.74
C CYS A 188 5.65 22.01 -5.25
N SER A 189 4.81 22.96 -4.87
CA SER A 189 4.41 23.10 -3.48
C SER A 189 3.42 21.97 -3.17
N SER A 190 3.81 21.02 -2.33
CA SER A 190 2.88 20.01 -1.83
C SER A 190 1.66 20.67 -1.23
N PRO A 191 0.46 20.32 -1.64
CA PRO A 191 -0.67 20.50 -0.77
C PRO A 191 -0.39 19.64 0.48
N THR A 192 -0.67 20.18 1.65
CA THR A 192 -0.59 19.43 2.89
C THR A 192 -1.51 18.23 2.75
N THR A 193 -0.96 17.05 2.52
CA THR A 193 -1.73 15.80 2.57
C THR A 193 -2.20 15.68 4.01
N THR A 194 -3.49 15.82 4.22
CA THR A 194 -4.06 15.55 5.54
C THR A 194 -3.97 14.04 5.72
N ALA A 195 -3.12 13.59 6.63
CA ALA A 195 -3.05 12.18 6.97
C ALA A 195 -4.46 11.65 7.26
N ILE A 196 -4.80 10.49 6.73
CA ILE A 196 -6.08 9.85 7.06
C ILE A 196 -6.11 9.64 8.56
N ASP A 197 -7.05 10.30 9.23
CA ASP A 197 -7.23 10.15 10.66
C ASP A 197 -7.99 8.85 10.95
N PHE A 198 -7.26 7.84 11.43
CA PHE A 198 -7.84 6.58 11.88
C PHE A 198 -8.42 6.65 13.30
N LEU A 199 -8.47 7.84 13.93
CA LEU A 199 -9.12 7.98 15.23
C LEU A 199 -10.62 7.69 15.13
N LYS A 200 -11.20 7.26 16.24
CA LYS A 200 -12.66 7.10 16.32
C LYS A 200 -13.31 8.48 16.23
N ASN A 201 -14.31 8.64 15.37
CA ASN A 201 -15.11 9.87 15.27
C ASN A 201 -15.89 10.14 16.57
N ASP A 202 -16.22 9.08 17.30
CA ASP A 202 -16.88 9.14 18.61
C ASP A 202 -16.20 8.14 19.55
N PRO A 203 -15.67 8.57 20.72
CA PRO A 203 -15.06 7.69 21.71
C PRO A 203 -16.01 6.62 22.26
N LEU A 204 -17.34 6.83 22.13
CA LEU A 204 -18.36 5.86 22.54
C LEU A 204 -18.59 4.76 21.49
N HIS A 205 -18.05 4.89 20.28
CA HIS A 205 -18.13 3.82 19.29
C HIS A 205 -17.20 2.67 19.66
N LEU A 206 -17.70 1.44 19.53
CA LEU A 206 -16.89 0.23 19.60
C LEU A 206 -16.24 -0.04 18.25
N ARG A 207 -14.91 -0.15 18.21
CA ARG A 207 -14.18 -0.49 17.00
C ARG A 207 -13.79 -1.96 17.02
N LEU A 208 -14.28 -2.68 16.04
CA LEU A 208 -13.94 -4.08 15.78
C LEU A 208 -12.99 -4.20 14.60
N MET A 209 -12.05 -5.12 14.69
CA MET A 209 -11.15 -5.47 13.58
C MET A 209 -11.13 -6.99 13.44
N THR A 210 -11.18 -7.47 12.21
CA THR A 210 -10.88 -8.87 11.88
C THR A 210 -9.63 -8.91 11.00
N TYR A 211 -8.73 -9.87 11.25
CA TYR A 211 -7.44 -9.89 10.59
C TYR A 211 -6.89 -11.32 10.45
N ASN A 212 -6.91 -11.84 9.23
CA ASN A 212 -6.21 -13.09 8.92
C ASN A 212 -4.70 -12.79 8.82
N VAL A 213 -3.89 -13.48 9.61
CA VAL A 213 -2.44 -13.22 9.75
C VAL A 213 -1.58 -14.06 8.83
N LEU A 214 -2.18 -14.85 7.98
CA LEU A 214 -1.53 -15.77 7.04
C LEU A 214 -0.49 -16.68 7.73
N SER A 215 -0.88 -17.92 8.02
CA SER A 215 0.03 -18.97 8.49
C SER A 215 0.89 -18.58 9.69
N ASN A 216 0.27 -18.17 10.80
CA ASN A 216 0.93 -17.74 12.04
C ASN A 216 1.77 -16.44 11.90
N GLY A 217 1.35 -15.53 11.05
CA GLY A 217 2.08 -14.30 10.77
C GLY A 217 2.40 -13.44 12.00
N LEU A 218 1.61 -13.50 13.08
CA LEU A 218 1.88 -12.77 14.33
C LEU A 218 3.22 -13.12 14.98
N ILE A 219 3.74 -14.32 14.75
CA ILE A 219 5.03 -14.78 15.29
C ILE A 219 6.14 -14.80 14.24
N ASN A 220 5.88 -14.31 13.05
CA ASN A 220 6.89 -14.15 12.01
C ASN A 220 7.68 -12.88 12.27
N ASN A 221 8.94 -13.02 12.64
CA ASN A 221 9.82 -11.89 12.98
C ASN A 221 9.93 -10.84 11.87
N ASN A 222 9.81 -11.25 10.61
CA ASN A 222 9.88 -10.34 9.46
C ASN A 222 8.60 -9.52 9.25
N ARG A 223 7.53 -9.75 10.02
CA ARG A 223 6.23 -9.08 9.89
C ARG A 223 5.73 -8.41 11.19
N ILE A 224 6.45 -8.58 12.29
CA ILE A 224 6.00 -8.11 13.61
C ILE A 224 5.83 -6.59 13.63
N ASP A 225 6.73 -5.84 13.03
CA ASP A 225 6.68 -4.39 13.05
C ASP A 225 5.56 -3.84 12.17
N GLU A 226 5.28 -4.48 11.04
CA GLU A 226 4.14 -4.16 10.19
C GLU A 226 2.81 -4.39 10.94
N HIS A 227 2.65 -5.52 11.57
CA HIS A 227 1.47 -5.81 12.38
C HIS A 227 1.28 -4.80 13.49
N ARG A 228 2.35 -4.41 14.19
CA ARG A 228 2.31 -3.39 15.26
C ARG A 228 1.84 -2.04 14.72
N ARG A 229 2.34 -1.62 13.56
CA ARG A 229 1.91 -0.37 12.92
C ARG A 229 0.43 -0.41 12.53
N ILE A 230 -0.02 -1.51 11.91
CA ILE A 230 -1.42 -1.70 11.54
C ILE A 230 -2.32 -1.62 12.77
N PHE A 231 -1.97 -2.33 13.85
CA PHE A 231 -2.80 -2.35 15.06
C PHE A 231 -2.78 -1.01 15.80
N ALA A 232 -1.62 -0.34 15.82
CA ALA A 232 -1.51 1.00 16.38
C ALA A 232 -2.41 2.00 15.63
N SER A 233 -2.39 1.98 14.30
CA SER A 233 -3.21 2.85 13.48
C SER A 233 -4.70 2.53 13.59
N ALA A 234 -5.06 1.25 13.54
CA ALA A 234 -6.45 0.82 13.67
C ALA A 234 -7.01 1.12 15.06
N ASN A 235 -6.21 1.03 16.12
CA ASN A 235 -6.60 1.24 17.51
C ASN A 235 -7.96 0.61 17.86
N ALA A 236 -8.19 -0.62 17.41
CA ALA A 236 -9.44 -1.33 17.64
C ALA A 236 -9.65 -1.64 19.13
N ASP A 237 -10.88 -1.87 19.55
CA ASP A 237 -11.20 -2.27 20.91
C ASP A 237 -11.17 -3.78 21.06
N ILE A 238 -11.55 -4.49 19.99
CA ILE A 238 -11.53 -5.95 19.90
C ILE A 238 -10.95 -6.32 18.54
N ILE A 239 -10.01 -7.27 18.51
CA ILE A 239 -9.43 -7.80 17.28
C ILE A 239 -9.60 -9.31 17.26
N THR A 240 -10.14 -9.84 16.16
CA THR A 240 -10.20 -11.27 15.89
C THR A 240 -9.17 -11.64 14.85
N PHE A 241 -8.34 -12.62 15.14
CA PHE A 241 -7.32 -13.14 14.24
C PHE A 241 -7.69 -14.54 13.75
N GLN A 242 -7.30 -14.85 12.53
CA GLN A 242 -7.40 -16.18 11.94
C GLN A 242 -5.99 -16.65 11.51
N GLU A 243 -5.84 -17.96 11.36
CA GLU A 243 -4.58 -18.63 11.02
C GLU A 243 -3.47 -18.51 12.07
N CYS A 244 -3.85 -18.51 13.34
CA CYS A 244 -2.96 -18.42 14.51
C CYS A 244 -2.66 -19.80 15.16
N GLY A 245 -2.80 -20.92 14.43
CA GLY A 245 -2.80 -22.27 15.03
C GLY A 245 -1.58 -22.68 15.86
N ASN A 246 -0.42 -22.06 15.65
CA ASN A 246 0.79 -22.28 16.43
C ASN A 246 1.15 -21.08 17.34
N THR A 247 0.32 -20.03 17.36
CA THR A 247 0.56 -18.84 18.16
C THR A 247 0.11 -19.09 19.60
N THR A 248 1.02 -19.02 20.53
CA THR A 248 0.71 -19.23 21.95
C THR A 248 0.31 -17.94 22.65
N TYR A 249 -0.32 -18.06 23.83
CA TYR A 249 -0.60 -16.92 24.69
C TYR A 249 0.64 -16.07 24.99
N ASN A 250 1.80 -16.71 25.24
CA ASN A 250 3.06 -16.01 25.50
C ASN A 250 3.60 -15.27 24.28
N ASP A 251 3.42 -15.81 23.09
CA ASP A 251 3.78 -15.13 21.84
C ASP A 251 2.98 -13.83 21.68
N VAL A 252 1.66 -13.91 21.92
CA VAL A 252 0.79 -12.73 21.84
C VAL A 252 1.16 -11.69 22.89
N LEU A 253 1.45 -12.11 24.13
CA LEU A 253 1.93 -11.20 25.17
C LEU A 253 3.25 -10.54 24.76
N GLY A 254 4.21 -11.28 24.22
CA GLY A 254 5.48 -10.74 23.72
C GLY A 254 5.27 -9.73 22.60
N PHE A 255 4.37 -10.01 21.69
CA PHE A 255 3.96 -9.11 20.62
C PHE A 255 3.30 -7.82 21.14
N LEU A 256 2.34 -7.93 22.06
CA LEU A 256 1.59 -6.81 22.60
C LEU A 256 2.39 -5.94 23.57
N ASN A 257 3.31 -6.52 24.35
CA ASN A 257 4.14 -5.75 25.31
C ASN A 257 5.03 -4.70 24.66
N THR A 258 5.25 -4.80 23.37
CA THR A 258 6.00 -3.81 22.56
C THR A 258 5.07 -2.92 21.73
N SER A 259 3.77 -3.16 21.77
CA SER A 259 2.76 -2.33 21.09
C SER A 259 2.42 -1.10 21.93
N PRO A 260 2.16 0.06 21.32
CA PRO A 260 1.66 1.23 22.03
C PRO A 260 0.22 1.05 22.54
N ILE A 261 -0.49 0.00 22.12
CA ILE A 261 -1.89 -0.27 22.48
C ILE A 261 -1.95 -1.45 23.44
N TYR A 262 -2.67 -1.25 24.54
CA TYR A 262 -2.83 -2.25 25.59
C TYR A 262 -4.12 -3.05 25.41
N TYR A 263 -3.96 -4.40 25.27
CA TYR A 263 -5.04 -5.37 25.27
C TYR A 263 -4.87 -6.32 26.47
N PRO A 264 -5.55 -6.07 27.58
CA PRO A 264 -5.39 -6.86 28.80
C PRO A 264 -5.99 -8.28 28.68
N TYR A 265 -6.88 -8.49 27.71
CA TYR A 265 -7.61 -9.75 27.60
C TYR A 265 -7.27 -10.43 26.26
N ILE A 266 -6.77 -11.66 26.37
CA ILE A 266 -6.39 -12.50 25.25
C ILE A 266 -7.14 -13.82 25.42
N TYR A 267 -7.90 -14.19 24.40
CA TYR A 267 -8.66 -15.42 24.37
C TYR A 267 -8.01 -16.35 23.37
N PRO A 268 -7.19 -17.31 23.85
CA PRO A 268 -6.47 -18.22 22.99
C PRO A 268 -7.43 -19.21 22.33
N ASP A 269 -6.99 -19.67 21.20
CA ASP A 269 -7.56 -20.77 20.45
C ASP A 269 -7.93 -21.98 21.31
N LEU A 270 -9.16 -22.40 21.19
CA LEU A 270 -9.67 -23.67 21.73
C LEU A 270 -9.49 -24.84 20.71
N ASN A 271 -8.44 -24.78 19.87
CA ASN A 271 -8.06 -25.65 18.74
C ASN A 271 -8.64 -25.23 17.35
N SER A 272 -9.15 -24.03 17.23
CA SER A 272 -9.69 -23.52 15.96
C SER A 272 -8.63 -22.91 15.04
N GLY A 273 -7.51 -22.47 15.59
CA GLY A 273 -6.50 -21.64 14.89
C GLY A 273 -6.88 -20.16 14.87
N ASN A 274 -7.87 -19.75 15.67
CA ASN A 274 -8.32 -18.39 15.82
C ASN A 274 -7.85 -17.81 17.15
N LEU A 275 -7.80 -16.49 17.26
CA LEU A 275 -7.43 -15.77 18.47
C LEU A 275 -8.25 -14.50 18.55
N THR A 276 -8.70 -14.14 19.74
CA THR A 276 -9.38 -12.86 19.99
C THR A 276 -8.62 -12.11 21.08
N ILE A 277 -8.33 -10.83 20.84
CA ILE A 277 -7.82 -9.91 21.87
C ILE A 277 -8.82 -8.77 22.08
N SER A 278 -8.92 -8.28 23.31
CA SER A 278 -9.91 -7.29 23.68
C SER A 278 -9.38 -6.34 24.75
N LYS A 279 -9.86 -5.09 24.72
CA LYS A 279 -9.73 -4.12 25.83
C LYS A 279 -10.69 -4.43 26.98
N TYR A 280 -11.67 -5.29 26.75
CA TYR A 280 -12.75 -5.63 27.69
C TYR A 280 -12.71 -7.12 28.03
N PRO A 281 -13.15 -7.52 29.27
CA PRO A 281 -13.17 -8.92 29.68
C PRO A 281 -14.20 -9.75 28.90
N SER A 282 -14.04 -11.08 28.89
CA SER A 282 -15.07 -12.00 28.42
C SER A 282 -15.83 -12.58 29.60
N LEU A 283 -17.13 -12.64 29.47
CA LEU A 283 -18.01 -13.36 30.42
C LEU A 283 -18.02 -14.86 30.16
N GLN A 284 -17.89 -15.23 28.88
CA GLN A 284 -17.94 -16.63 28.47
C GLN A 284 -17.34 -16.83 27.08
N SER A 285 -16.66 -17.99 26.91
CA SER A 285 -16.04 -18.43 25.66
C SER A 285 -16.59 -19.80 25.27
N TRP A 286 -16.77 -20.01 23.95
CA TRP A 286 -17.24 -21.28 23.40
C TRP A 286 -16.44 -21.64 22.13
N GLN A 287 -16.16 -22.91 21.95
CA GLN A 287 -15.90 -23.46 20.64
C GLN A 287 -17.25 -23.84 20.00
N VAL A 288 -17.68 -23.09 18.99
CA VAL A 288 -18.99 -23.29 18.34
C VAL A 288 -18.91 -24.43 17.34
N ALA A 289 -17.84 -24.46 16.54
CA ALA A 289 -17.57 -25.49 15.56
C ALA A 289 -16.05 -25.62 15.31
N ASN A 290 -15.65 -26.52 14.42
CA ASN A 290 -14.27 -26.55 13.98
C ASN A 290 -13.91 -25.23 13.31
N LYS A 291 -12.84 -24.56 13.79
CA LYS A 291 -12.40 -23.23 13.32
C LYS A 291 -13.40 -22.09 13.53
N ILE A 292 -14.33 -22.22 14.49
CA ILE A 292 -15.27 -21.17 14.87
C ILE A 292 -15.33 -21.09 16.39
N ASP A 293 -14.95 -19.96 16.95
CA ASP A 293 -15.01 -19.64 18.38
C ASP A 293 -15.96 -18.48 18.62
N ALA A 294 -16.51 -18.37 19.80
CA ALA A 294 -17.35 -17.27 20.22
C ALA A 294 -16.96 -16.76 21.60
N GLU A 295 -16.97 -15.45 21.77
CA GLU A 295 -16.65 -14.73 23.00
C GLU A 295 -17.78 -13.76 23.33
N LEU A 296 -18.38 -13.88 24.52
CA LEU A 296 -19.29 -12.87 25.05
C LEU A 296 -18.45 -11.84 25.80
N ILE A 297 -18.27 -10.67 25.21
CA ILE A 297 -17.44 -9.60 25.78
C ILE A 297 -18.30 -8.69 26.66
N ASP A 298 -17.85 -8.50 27.91
CA ASP A 298 -18.44 -7.64 28.93
C ASP A 298 -18.06 -6.18 28.64
N LEU A 299 -18.99 -5.43 28.11
CA LEU A 299 -18.80 -4.02 27.82
C LEU A 299 -19.20 -3.15 29.02
N PRO A 300 -18.50 -2.02 29.29
CA PRO A 300 -18.85 -1.16 30.41
C PRO A 300 -20.29 -0.63 30.34
N ASP A 301 -21.12 -0.99 31.30
CA ASP A 301 -22.54 -0.55 31.40
C ASP A 301 -22.71 0.98 31.42
N SER A 302 -21.67 1.72 31.80
CA SER A 302 -21.67 3.18 31.78
C SER A 302 -21.60 3.78 30.40
N ILE A 303 -21.24 2.98 29.39
CA ILE A 303 -21.04 3.41 27.99
C ILE A 303 -22.00 2.66 27.05
N TYR A 304 -22.14 1.36 27.26
CA TYR A 304 -22.89 0.47 26.37
C TYR A 304 -24.08 -0.17 27.13
N SER A 305 -25.20 -0.27 26.47
CA SER A 305 -26.44 -0.81 27.08
C SER A 305 -26.51 -2.34 27.06
N THR A 306 -25.63 -3.00 26.32
CA THR A 306 -25.58 -4.46 26.19
C THR A 306 -24.16 -4.93 25.95
N ASP A 307 -23.88 -6.18 26.31
CA ASP A 307 -22.66 -6.89 25.92
C ASP A 307 -22.69 -7.30 24.44
N ILE A 308 -21.53 -7.69 23.91
CA ILE A 308 -21.40 -8.10 22.51
C ILE A 308 -20.92 -9.55 22.43
N LEU A 309 -21.60 -10.34 21.59
CA LEU A 309 -21.11 -11.66 21.18
C LEU A 309 -20.26 -11.53 19.93
N ILE A 310 -18.98 -11.87 20.05
CA ILE A 310 -18.04 -11.93 18.94
C ILE A 310 -17.95 -13.38 18.47
N ILE A 311 -18.19 -13.63 17.20
CA ILE A 311 -17.97 -14.93 16.57
C ILE A 311 -16.79 -14.82 15.63
N ASN A 312 -15.71 -15.53 15.95
CA ASN A 312 -14.49 -15.57 15.15
C ASN A 312 -14.44 -16.88 14.38
N GLY A 313 -14.50 -16.81 13.06
CA GLY A 313 -14.55 -18.00 12.21
C GLY A 313 -13.58 -17.93 11.03
N HIS A 314 -12.91 -19.06 10.78
CA HIS A 314 -12.08 -19.26 9.61
C HIS A 314 -12.48 -20.58 8.90
N PRO A 315 -13.61 -20.59 8.20
CA PRO A 315 -14.07 -21.78 7.50
C PRO A 315 -13.07 -22.21 6.40
N PRO A 316 -13.03 -23.51 6.01
CA PRO A 316 -12.13 -23.98 4.97
C PRO A 316 -12.28 -23.18 3.67
N CYS A 317 -11.13 -22.88 3.03
CA CYS A 317 -11.08 -22.14 1.78
C CYS A 317 -11.36 -23.02 0.55
N CYS A 318 -11.36 -22.38 -0.61
CA CYS A 318 -11.23 -22.97 -1.95
C CYS A 318 -12.44 -23.88 -2.32
N SER A 319 -12.22 -25.03 -2.91
CA SER A 319 -13.27 -25.95 -3.38
C SER A 319 -13.88 -26.83 -2.29
N ASN A 320 -13.51 -26.67 -1.01
CA ASN A 320 -14.04 -27.49 0.08
C ASN A 320 -15.43 -27.02 0.55
N ASN A 321 -16.44 -27.18 -0.31
CA ASN A 321 -17.82 -26.81 -0.02
C ASN A 321 -18.41 -27.62 1.14
N GLN A 322 -18.06 -28.93 1.23
CA GLN A 322 -18.52 -29.80 2.31
C GLN A 322 -17.99 -29.31 3.66
N GLY A 323 -16.70 -29.04 3.77
CA GLY A 323 -16.10 -28.56 5.02
C GLY A 323 -16.67 -27.19 5.44
N ARG A 324 -17.08 -26.34 4.49
CA ARG A 324 -17.79 -25.08 4.82
C ARG A 324 -19.18 -25.35 5.37
N GLN A 325 -19.94 -26.28 4.81
CA GLN A 325 -21.27 -26.63 5.28
C GLN A 325 -21.27 -27.30 6.66
N GLU A 326 -20.21 -28.05 7.00
CA GLU A 326 -20.08 -28.68 8.32
C GLU A 326 -19.78 -27.67 9.44
N ASN A 327 -19.42 -26.43 9.12
CA ASN A 327 -19.16 -25.36 10.08
C ASN A 327 -20.38 -24.44 10.32
N PHE A 328 -21.50 -24.69 9.67
CA PHE A 328 -22.78 -24.02 9.87
C PHE A 328 -23.88 -25.02 10.20
#